data_b952097e785c206ff1f471f2638b07c0
#
_entry.id   b952097e785c206ff1f471f2638b07c0
#
_cell.length_a   1.000
_cell.length_b   1.000
_cell.length_c   1.000
_cell.angle_alpha   90.00
_cell.angle_beta   90.00
_cell.angle_gamma   90.00
#
_symmetry.space_group_name_H-M   'P 1'
#
loop_
_entity.id
_entity.type
_entity.pdbx_description
1 polymer ?
#
loop_
_entity_poly.entity_id
_entity_poly.type
_entity_poly.pdbx_seq_one_letter_code
_entity_poly.pdbx_strand_id
1 'polypeptide(L)'
;SLRSPLGQIFFVMSGRGLCNVTIGARRHAEYRRYMERHSTEVWRDDEGLRDVYDEFVAYLSGHSQTFVVPTDLRGVTPFVGQVLRKVQAVTFGAVTSYGSVARQLGHPRAGRAVGTALGRNPVPIVIPCHRVLRSTGEVGGYAFGSTVKRALLGIEGYRTR
;
A
#
# COMPACT_ATOMS: atom_id res chain seq x y z
N SER A 1 -16.10 -1.50 -2.63
CA SER A 1 -15.25 -2.24 -1.69
C SER A 1 -15.18 -3.72 -2.06
N LEU A 2 -14.09 -4.39 -1.69
CA LEU A 2 -13.79 -5.80 -1.96
C LEU A 2 -13.76 -6.60 -0.65
N ARG A 3 -14.47 -7.72 -0.58
CA ARG A 3 -14.28 -8.73 0.47
C ARG A 3 -13.09 -9.63 0.11
N SER A 4 -12.15 -9.80 1.03
CA SER A 4 -10.93 -10.57 0.78
C SER A 4 -10.49 -11.35 2.03
N PRO A 5 -9.54 -12.29 1.91
CA PRO A 5 -8.91 -12.95 3.06
C PRO A 5 -8.20 -11.97 4.02
N LEU A 6 -7.86 -10.78 3.56
CA LEU A 6 -7.26 -9.71 4.36
C LEU A 6 -8.31 -8.87 5.11
N GLY A 7 -9.60 -9.17 4.93
CA GLY A 7 -10.73 -8.37 5.37
C GLY A 7 -11.32 -7.52 4.23
N GLN A 8 -12.19 -6.59 4.58
CA GLN A 8 -12.79 -5.70 3.60
C GLN A 8 -11.79 -4.63 3.15
N ILE A 9 -11.65 -4.43 1.85
CA ILE A 9 -10.78 -3.44 1.24
C ILE A 9 -11.65 -2.34 0.63
N PHE A 10 -11.35 -1.09 0.96
CA PHE A 10 -12.04 0.09 0.44
C PHE A 10 -11.12 0.85 -0.50
N PHE A 11 -11.66 1.35 -1.61
CA PHE A 11 -10.93 2.11 -2.63
C PHE A 11 -11.52 3.51 -2.75
N VAL A 12 -10.66 4.50 -2.95
CA VAL A 12 -11.04 5.86 -3.38
C VAL A 12 -10.25 6.21 -4.62
N MET A 13 -10.96 6.63 -5.66
CA MET A 13 -10.36 7.18 -6.87
C MET A 13 -10.59 8.69 -6.95
N SER A 14 -9.64 9.38 -7.52
CA SER A 14 -9.80 10.74 -8.05
C SER A 14 -9.84 10.69 -9.57
N GLY A 15 -10.10 11.81 -10.24
CA GLY A 15 -9.99 11.90 -11.71
C GLY A 15 -8.56 11.65 -12.25
N ARG A 16 -7.56 11.38 -11.38
CA ARG A 16 -6.16 11.11 -11.75
C ARG A 16 -5.69 9.70 -11.38
N GLY A 17 -6.49 8.95 -10.62
CA GLY A 17 -6.15 7.59 -10.24
C GLY A 17 -6.51 7.25 -8.80
N LEU A 18 -6.07 6.08 -8.37
CA LEU A 18 -6.30 5.54 -7.03
C LEU A 18 -5.56 6.39 -5.99
N CYS A 19 -6.31 7.00 -5.09
CA CYS A 19 -5.78 7.93 -4.09
C CYS A 19 -5.87 7.40 -2.65
N ASN A 20 -6.68 6.36 -2.39
CA ASN A 20 -6.67 5.68 -1.10
C ASN A 20 -7.06 4.21 -1.22
N VAL A 21 -6.38 3.38 -0.43
CA VAL A 21 -6.73 1.97 -0.16
C VAL A 21 -6.72 1.77 1.35
N THR A 22 -7.82 1.29 1.91
CA THR A 22 -7.94 0.98 3.34
C THR A 22 -8.32 -0.48 3.53
N ILE A 23 -7.61 -1.21 4.40
CA ILE A 23 -7.81 -2.64 4.65
C ILE A 23 -8.36 -2.86 6.05
N GLY A 24 -9.45 -3.64 6.15
CA GLY A 24 -10.08 -4.07 7.40
C GLY A 24 -11.34 -3.29 7.75
N ALA A 25 -12.38 -4.03 8.15
CA ALA A 25 -13.70 -3.49 8.48
C ALA A 25 -13.69 -2.46 9.63
N ARG A 26 -12.79 -2.63 10.61
CA ARG A 26 -12.66 -1.69 11.73
C ARG A 26 -12.13 -0.30 11.32
N ARG A 27 -11.60 -0.18 10.11
CA ARG A 27 -11.04 1.08 9.56
C ARG A 27 -12.00 1.84 8.66
N HIS A 28 -13.26 1.43 8.60
CA HIS A 28 -14.29 2.17 7.84
C HIS A 28 -14.39 3.64 8.28
N ALA A 29 -14.19 3.94 9.57
CA ALA A 29 -14.15 5.31 10.07
C ALA A 29 -12.92 6.11 9.56
N GLU A 30 -11.76 5.45 9.39
CA GLU A 30 -10.56 6.09 8.81
C GLU A 30 -10.76 6.38 7.32
N TYR A 31 -11.37 5.45 6.60
CA TYR A 31 -11.76 5.62 5.21
C TYR A 31 -12.72 6.81 5.03
N ARG A 32 -13.78 6.90 5.86
CA ARG A 32 -14.70 8.04 5.85
C ARG A 32 -14.00 9.37 6.14
N ARG A 33 -13.18 9.43 7.20
CA ARG A 33 -12.39 10.62 7.53
C ARG A 33 -11.42 11.02 6.42
N TYR A 34 -10.88 10.06 5.67
CA TYR A 34 -10.05 10.37 4.52
C TYR A 34 -10.88 11.11 3.46
N MET A 35 -12.05 10.59 3.11
CA MET A 35 -12.95 11.22 2.13
C MET A 35 -13.36 12.63 2.56
N GLU A 36 -13.82 12.79 3.80
CA GLU A 36 -14.27 14.08 4.36
C GLU A 36 -13.18 15.17 4.34
N ARG A 37 -11.91 14.79 4.44
CA ARG A 37 -10.78 15.74 4.43
C ARG A 37 -10.28 16.11 3.04
N HIS A 38 -10.53 15.29 2.04
CA HIS A 38 -9.88 15.44 0.73
C HIS A 38 -10.86 15.78 -0.40
N SER A 39 -12.16 15.71 -0.15
CA SER A 39 -13.17 16.08 -1.13
C SER A 39 -14.44 16.60 -0.47
N THR A 40 -15.07 17.61 -1.09
CA THR A 40 -16.41 18.08 -0.75
C THR A 40 -17.49 17.27 -1.46
N GLU A 41 -17.12 16.55 -2.52
CA GLU A 41 -18.03 15.72 -3.31
C GLU A 41 -17.45 14.32 -3.42
N VAL A 42 -18.12 13.36 -2.79
CA VAL A 42 -17.80 11.93 -2.85
C VAL A 42 -19.07 11.18 -3.18
N TRP A 43 -19.00 10.39 -4.24
CA TRP A 43 -20.11 9.51 -4.65
C TRP A 43 -19.64 8.07 -4.76
N ARG A 44 -20.59 7.15 -4.71
CA ARG A 44 -20.33 5.75 -4.96
C ARG A 44 -20.33 5.51 -6.48
N ASP A 45 -19.25 4.95 -6.98
CA ASP A 45 -19.09 4.60 -8.38
C ASP A 45 -18.57 3.16 -8.47
N ASP A 46 -19.48 2.21 -8.59
CA ASP A 46 -19.11 0.79 -8.67
C ASP A 46 -18.61 0.42 -10.08
N GLU A 47 -19.03 1.15 -11.12
CA GLU A 47 -18.59 0.94 -12.49
C GLU A 47 -17.20 1.50 -12.72
N GLY A 48 -16.94 2.75 -12.34
CA GLY A 48 -15.64 3.40 -12.45
C GLY A 48 -14.55 2.75 -11.57
N LEU A 49 -14.93 1.93 -10.59
CA LEU A 49 -14.01 1.17 -9.73
C LEU A 49 -13.84 -0.29 -10.18
N ARG A 50 -14.47 -0.72 -11.28
CA ARG A 50 -14.44 -2.13 -11.71
C ARG A 50 -13.02 -2.61 -12.01
N ASP A 51 -12.26 -1.85 -12.79
CA ASP A 51 -10.89 -2.21 -13.17
C ASP A 51 -9.98 -2.36 -11.94
N VAL A 52 -10.09 -1.43 -10.99
CA VAL A 52 -9.36 -1.50 -9.71
C VAL A 52 -9.76 -2.73 -8.93
N TYR A 53 -11.06 -3.03 -8.87
CA TYR A 53 -11.56 -4.23 -8.20
C TYR A 53 -10.98 -5.49 -8.83
N ASP A 54 -11.00 -5.62 -10.14
CA ASP A 54 -10.54 -6.78 -10.88
C ASP A 54 -9.02 -6.98 -10.75
N GLU A 55 -8.23 -5.88 -10.79
CA GLU A 55 -6.78 -5.93 -10.53
C GLU A 55 -6.47 -6.43 -9.11
N PHE A 56 -7.23 -5.98 -8.10
CA PHE A 56 -7.03 -6.46 -6.73
C PHE A 56 -7.46 -7.92 -6.56
N VAL A 57 -8.54 -8.36 -7.19
CA VAL A 57 -8.94 -9.78 -7.19
C VAL A 57 -7.86 -10.64 -7.85
N ALA A 58 -7.36 -10.25 -9.01
CA ALA A 58 -6.30 -10.96 -9.71
C ALA A 58 -5.00 -11.05 -8.89
N TYR A 59 -4.59 -9.95 -8.24
CA TYR A 59 -3.42 -9.95 -7.38
C TYR A 59 -3.61 -10.83 -6.14
N LEU A 60 -4.72 -10.72 -5.43
CA LEU A 60 -4.98 -11.46 -4.19
C LEU A 60 -5.16 -12.96 -4.43
N SER A 61 -5.55 -13.36 -5.64
CA SER A 61 -5.65 -14.76 -6.07
C SER A 61 -4.36 -15.31 -6.71
N GLY A 62 -3.30 -14.47 -6.80
CA GLY A 62 -2.00 -14.86 -7.38
C GLY A 62 -1.98 -14.90 -8.91
N HIS A 63 -3.05 -14.44 -9.59
CA HIS A 63 -3.14 -14.41 -11.06
C HIS A 63 -2.45 -13.18 -11.68
N SER A 64 -2.18 -12.13 -10.90
CA SER A 64 -1.42 -10.97 -11.33
C SER A 64 -0.32 -10.61 -10.35
N GLN A 65 0.79 -10.11 -10.86
CA GLN A 65 1.94 -9.63 -10.07
C GLN A 65 2.10 -8.12 -10.10
N THR A 66 1.29 -7.43 -10.92
CA THR A 66 1.40 -6.00 -11.20
C THR A 66 0.03 -5.33 -11.14
N PHE A 67 0.07 -4.02 -10.95
CA PHE A 67 -1.10 -3.13 -11.05
C PHE A 67 -0.86 -2.14 -12.18
N VAL A 68 -1.89 -1.89 -12.99
CA VAL A 68 -1.88 -0.91 -14.09
C VAL A 68 -2.57 0.39 -13.65
N VAL A 69 -3.44 0.32 -12.64
CA VAL A 69 -4.17 1.48 -12.13
C VAL A 69 -3.22 2.63 -11.77
N PRO A 70 -3.43 3.84 -12.32
CA PRO A 70 -2.63 5.00 -11.94
C PRO A 70 -2.87 5.37 -10.48
N THR A 71 -1.85 5.92 -9.81
CA THR A 71 -1.95 6.36 -8.42
C THR A 71 -1.89 7.89 -8.31
N ASP A 72 -2.76 8.47 -7.47
CA ASP A 72 -2.74 9.90 -7.15
C ASP A 72 -2.15 10.13 -5.75
N LEU A 73 -0.92 10.62 -5.71
CA LEU A 73 -0.16 10.86 -4.49
C LEU A 73 -0.03 12.35 -4.12
N ARG A 74 -0.90 13.21 -4.64
CA ARG A 74 -0.80 14.67 -4.39
C ARG A 74 -0.88 15.08 -2.91
N GLY A 75 -1.52 14.28 -2.08
CA GLY A 75 -1.65 14.55 -0.65
C GLY A 75 -0.44 14.17 0.21
N VAL A 76 0.65 13.62 -0.37
CA VAL A 76 1.82 13.20 0.42
C VAL A 76 2.93 14.27 0.39
N THR A 77 3.71 14.34 1.48
CA THR A 77 4.87 15.23 1.54
C THR A 77 5.97 14.78 0.55
N PRO A 78 6.88 15.68 0.11
CA PRO A 78 7.95 15.34 -0.83
C PRO A 78 8.78 14.13 -0.40
N PHE A 79 9.17 14.04 0.87
CA PHE A 79 9.94 12.91 1.39
C PHE A 79 9.15 11.60 1.34
N VAL A 80 7.87 11.61 1.74
CA VAL A 80 7.00 10.43 1.62
C VAL A 80 6.90 9.98 0.17
N GLY A 81 6.67 10.92 -0.75
CA GLY A 81 6.62 10.62 -2.19
C GLY A 81 7.91 9.98 -2.73
N GLN A 82 9.10 10.45 -2.29
CA GLN A 82 10.38 9.85 -2.66
C GLN A 82 10.49 8.41 -2.16
N VAL A 83 10.13 8.16 -0.88
CA VAL A 83 10.14 6.82 -0.29
C VAL A 83 9.18 5.89 -1.05
N LEU A 84 7.95 6.34 -1.31
CA LEU A 84 6.93 5.53 -1.99
C LEU A 84 7.34 5.16 -3.41
N ARG A 85 7.87 6.11 -4.20
CA ARG A 85 8.40 5.82 -5.55
C ARG A 85 9.54 4.80 -5.53
N LYS A 86 10.43 4.88 -4.52
CA LYS A 86 11.53 3.93 -4.39
C LYS A 86 11.04 2.52 -4.06
N VAL A 87 10.01 2.41 -3.23
CA VAL A 87 9.43 1.12 -2.84
C VAL A 87 8.54 0.52 -3.95
N GLN A 88 7.92 1.37 -4.77
CA GLN A 88 7.13 0.93 -5.92
C GLN A 88 7.97 0.12 -6.92
N ALA A 89 9.28 0.37 -6.99
CA ALA A 89 10.20 -0.38 -7.85
C ALA A 89 10.58 -1.78 -7.31
N VAL A 90 10.17 -2.15 -6.08
CA VAL A 90 10.39 -3.49 -5.54
C VAL A 90 9.40 -4.45 -6.17
N THR A 91 9.91 -5.42 -6.92
CA THR A 91 9.08 -6.37 -7.69
C THR A 91 8.33 -7.37 -6.80
N PHE A 92 7.32 -8.02 -7.35
CA PHE A 92 6.57 -9.10 -6.71
C PHE A 92 7.50 -10.23 -6.26
N GLY A 93 7.29 -10.75 -5.06
CA GLY A 93 8.11 -11.80 -4.44
C GLY A 93 9.49 -11.34 -3.93
N ALA A 94 9.92 -10.12 -4.27
CA ALA A 94 11.15 -9.54 -3.75
C ALA A 94 10.88 -8.70 -2.49
N VAL A 95 11.90 -8.58 -1.65
CA VAL A 95 11.86 -7.74 -0.44
C VAL A 95 13.08 -6.84 -0.35
N THR A 96 12.93 -5.75 0.38
CA THR A 96 14.02 -4.84 0.72
C THR A 96 13.98 -4.50 2.21
N SER A 97 14.92 -3.71 2.71
CA SER A 97 14.91 -3.28 4.10
C SER A 97 14.76 -1.75 4.23
N TYR A 98 14.24 -1.29 5.38
CA TYR A 98 14.17 0.15 5.68
C TYR A 98 15.53 0.85 5.51
N GLY A 99 16.62 0.21 5.94
CA GLY A 99 17.98 0.74 5.79
C GLY A 99 18.45 0.77 4.34
N SER A 100 18.06 -0.22 3.52
CA SER A 100 18.38 -0.23 2.09
C SER A 100 17.67 0.90 1.35
N VAL A 101 16.38 1.09 1.59
CA VAL A 101 15.61 2.23 1.02
C VAL A 101 16.23 3.56 1.44
N ALA A 102 16.60 3.71 2.72
CA ALA A 102 17.24 4.92 3.23
C ALA A 102 18.57 5.21 2.52
N ARG A 103 19.44 4.19 2.34
CA ARG A 103 20.70 4.34 1.58
C ARG A 103 20.47 4.76 0.13
N GLN A 104 19.49 4.15 -0.54
CA GLN A 104 19.14 4.49 -1.93
C GLN A 104 18.61 5.91 -2.11
N LEU A 105 18.11 6.51 -1.02
CA LEU A 105 17.68 7.91 -0.99
C LEU A 105 18.80 8.89 -0.57
N GLY A 106 20.04 8.40 -0.36
CA GLY A 106 21.15 9.22 0.09
C GLY A 106 21.15 9.52 1.60
N HIS A 107 20.28 8.87 2.38
CA HIS A 107 20.11 9.10 3.82
C HIS A 107 20.29 7.81 4.64
N PRO A 108 21.52 7.23 4.73
CA PRO A 108 21.76 5.88 5.27
C PRO A 108 21.31 5.68 6.73
N ARG A 109 21.19 6.78 7.50
CA ARG A 109 20.72 6.75 8.89
C ARG A 109 19.20 6.94 9.04
N ALA A 110 18.47 7.16 7.96
CA ALA A 110 17.05 7.53 7.98
C ALA A 110 16.08 6.34 7.98
N GLY A 111 16.49 5.12 8.35
CA GLY A 111 15.63 3.93 8.33
C GLY A 111 14.32 4.08 9.12
N ARG A 112 14.35 4.77 10.29
CA ARG A 112 13.13 5.07 11.06
C ARG A 112 12.20 6.06 10.32
N ALA A 113 12.77 7.08 9.69
CA ALA A 113 12.00 8.05 8.89
C ALA A 113 11.36 7.38 7.67
N VAL A 114 12.05 6.43 7.02
CA VAL A 114 11.48 5.58 5.96
C VAL A 114 10.29 4.78 6.49
N GLY A 115 10.43 4.15 7.67
CA GLY A 115 9.32 3.42 8.30
C GLY A 115 8.10 4.31 8.57
N THR A 116 8.31 5.52 9.09
CA THR A 116 7.25 6.51 9.29
C THR A 116 6.60 6.94 7.97
N ALA A 117 7.39 7.17 6.92
CA ALA A 117 6.90 7.50 5.59
C ALA A 117 6.04 6.38 4.99
N LEU A 118 6.49 5.13 5.11
CA LEU A 118 5.72 3.96 4.66
C LEU A 118 4.40 3.77 5.42
N GLY A 119 4.36 4.14 6.70
CA GLY A 119 3.12 4.16 7.49
C GLY A 119 2.09 5.19 7.00
N ARG A 120 2.51 6.15 6.16
CA ARG A 120 1.65 7.17 5.52
C ARG A 120 1.30 6.83 4.06
N ASN A 121 1.61 5.62 3.59
CA ASN A 121 1.27 5.18 2.25
C ASN A 121 -0.26 5.18 2.06
N PRO A 122 -0.82 6.01 1.18
CA PRO A 122 -2.27 6.06 0.98
C PRO A 122 -2.80 4.93 0.11
N VAL A 123 -1.95 4.28 -0.69
CA VAL A 123 -2.35 3.21 -1.64
C VAL A 123 -1.55 1.92 -1.42
N PRO A 124 -1.65 1.30 -0.21
CA PRO A 124 -0.97 0.04 0.09
C PRO A 124 -1.39 -1.07 -0.89
N ILE A 125 -0.54 -2.06 -1.02
CA ILE A 125 -0.58 -3.16 -2.01
C ILE A 125 -0.09 -2.66 -3.37
N VAL A 126 -0.74 -1.67 -4.00
CA VAL A 126 -0.28 -1.07 -5.28
C VAL A 126 1.12 -0.46 -5.10
N ILE A 127 1.32 0.32 -4.03
CA ILE A 127 2.66 0.68 -3.57
C ILE A 127 3.04 -0.28 -2.46
N PRO A 128 3.96 -1.21 -2.71
CA PRO A 128 4.13 -2.42 -1.91
C PRO A 128 4.98 -2.20 -0.65
N CYS A 129 4.52 -1.33 0.26
CA CYS A 129 5.21 -1.07 1.52
C CYS A 129 5.33 -2.33 2.42
N HIS A 130 4.52 -3.37 2.17
CA HIS A 130 4.65 -4.67 2.82
C HIS A 130 5.95 -5.42 2.43
N ARG A 131 6.58 -5.11 1.28
CA ARG A 131 7.86 -5.69 0.84
C ARG A 131 9.07 -5.10 1.57
N VAL A 132 8.87 -4.12 2.46
CA VAL A 132 9.96 -3.52 3.25
C VAL A 132 10.01 -4.17 4.62
N LEU A 133 11.13 -4.85 4.93
CA LEU A 133 11.36 -5.61 6.14
C LEU A 133 12.42 -4.94 7.03
N ARG A 134 12.63 -5.45 8.23
CA ARG A 134 13.81 -5.13 9.05
C ARG A 134 15.07 -5.71 8.38
N SER A 135 16.23 -5.16 8.71
CA SER A 135 17.52 -5.70 8.23
C SER A 135 17.80 -7.11 8.72
N THR A 136 17.16 -7.55 9.80
CA THR A 136 17.19 -8.92 10.33
C THR A 136 16.36 -9.91 9.53
N GLY A 137 15.56 -9.45 8.54
CA GLY A 137 14.57 -10.26 7.82
C GLY A 137 13.21 -10.37 8.53
N GLU A 138 13.07 -9.83 9.73
CA GLU A 138 11.80 -9.79 10.44
C GLU A 138 10.78 -8.88 9.73
N VAL A 139 9.51 -9.24 9.81
CA VAL A 139 8.41 -8.55 9.12
C VAL A 139 8.31 -7.06 9.46
N GLY A 140 8.59 -6.69 10.72
CA GLY A 140 8.45 -5.29 11.17
C GLY A 140 7.01 -4.82 11.22
N GLY A 141 6.81 -3.51 11.42
CA GLY A 141 5.49 -2.90 11.50
C GLY A 141 4.78 -2.82 10.14
N TYR A 142 3.45 -2.75 10.19
CA TYR A 142 2.58 -2.50 9.05
C TYR A 142 1.32 -1.75 9.50
N ALA A 143 0.84 -0.81 8.69
CA ALA A 143 -0.30 0.03 9.06
C ALA A 143 -1.57 -0.79 9.36
N PHE A 144 -1.73 -1.95 8.71
CA PHE A 144 -2.89 -2.84 8.87
C PHE A 144 -2.59 -4.08 9.72
N GLY A 145 -1.47 -4.08 10.41
CA GLY A 145 -1.04 -5.19 11.28
C GLY A 145 -0.12 -6.20 10.60
N SER A 146 0.68 -6.88 11.41
CA SER A 146 1.68 -7.85 10.94
C SER A 146 1.06 -9.07 10.26
N THR A 147 -0.15 -9.47 10.65
CA THR A 147 -0.89 -10.58 10.04
C THR A 147 -1.20 -10.30 8.58
N VAL A 148 -1.72 -9.10 8.28
CA VAL A 148 -2.00 -8.68 6.88
C VAL A 148 -0.70 -8.62 6.08
N LYS A 149 0.37 -8.10 6.67
CA LYS A 149 1.68 -8.04 6.00
C LYS A 149 2.21 -9.43 5.65
N ARG A 150 2.15 -10.38 6.58
CA ARG A 150 2.56 -11.78 6.32
C ARG A 150 1.70 -12.43 5.25
N ALA A 151 0.39 -12.20 5.27
CA ALA A 151 -0.51 -12.74 4.26
C ALA A 151 -0.17 -12.22 2.85
N LEU A 152 0.08 -10.91 2.71
CA LEU A 152 0.53 -10.31 1.44
C LEU A 152 1.86 -10.91 0.96
N LEU A 153 2.84 -11.01 1.84
CA LEU A 153 4.13 -11.65 1.52
C LEU A 153 3.96 -13.12 1.13
N GLY A 154 3.03 -13.84 1.79
CA GLY A 154 2.68 -15.22 1.45
C GLY A 154 2.04 -15.38 0.08
N ILE A 155 1.13 -14.47 -0.32
CA ILE A 155 0.56 -14.40 -1.68
C ILE A 155 1.68 -14.24 -2.71
N GLU A 156 2.72 -13.48 -2.37
CA GLU A 156 3.88 -13.25 -3.21
C GLU A 156 4.94 -14.35 -3.17
N GLY A 157 4.67 -15.45 -2.46
CA GLY A 157 5.59 -16.58 -2.33
C GLY A 157 6.76 -16.34 -1.37
N TYR A 158 6.80 -15.19 -0.67
CA TYR A 158 7.84 -14.92 0.32
C TYR A 158 7.52 -15.58 1.66
N ARG A 159 8.40 -16.48 2.11
CA ARG A 159 8.29 -17.12 3.43
C ARG A 159 8.95 -16.25 4.48
N THR A 160 8.13 -15.68 5.36
CA THR A 160 8.64 -14.94 6.54
C THR A 160 9.22 -15.91 7.55
N ARG A 161 10.36 -15.54 8.09
CA ARG A 161 10.95 -16.22 9.25
C ARG A 161 10.19 -15.88 10.52
#